data_5d5fba9f29c45e12cdeeae880333f71a
#
_entry.id   5d5fba9f29c45e12cdeeae880333f71a
#
_cell.length_a   1.000
_cell.length_b   1.000
_cell.length_c   1.000
_cell.angle_alpha   90.00
_cell.angle_beta   90.00
_cell.angle_gamma   90.00
#
_symmetry.space_group_name_H-M   'P 1'
#
loop_
_entity.id
_entity.type
_entity.pdbx_description
1 polymer ?
#
loop_
_entity_poly.entity_id
_entity_poly.type
_entity_poly.pdbx_seq_one_letter_code
_entity_poly.pdbx_strand_id
1 'polypeptide(L)'
;MDLGSSYLPGELQAAYLYGQLEKVEEIKESRMKTWRFFYENLSELSANGKLELPIIPAECISNAHMFYVKLPDIGVRTKVLEYLKNNGIGAVFHYIPLHSAPAGIRLGAFVGKDKFTTSESERLIRLPIWYGMTDIERATVVDAVVEAVNACC
;
A
#
# COMPACT_ATOMS: atom_id res chain seq x y z
N MET A 1 -7.63 -21.15 31.42
CA MET A 1 -6.45 -20.41 30.89
C MET A 1 -6.88 -19.88 29.54
N ASP A 2 -7.05 -18.57 29.41
CA ASP A 2 -7.47 -17.97 28.14
C ASP A 2 -6.28 -17.76 27.22
N LEU A 3 -6.53 -17.87 25.91
CA LEU A 3 -5.58 -17.50 24.88
C LEU A 3 -5.49 -15.98 24.81
N GLY A 4 -4.37 -15.42 25.18
CA GLY A 4 -4.15 -13.98 25.18
C GLY A 4 -2.68 -13.61 25.15
N SER A 5 -2.42 -12.33 24.94
CA SER A 5 -1.09 -11.73 24.97
C SER A 5 -1.15 -10.38 25.68
N SER A 6 -0.06 -9.96 26.29
CA SER A 6 -0.03 -8.69 27.02
C SER A 6 0.02 -7.46 26.12
N TYR A 7 0.37 -7.57 24.85
CA TYR A 7 0.48 -6.48 23.85
C TYR A 7 1.23 -5.19 24.29
N LEU A 8 1.89 -5.22 25.45
CA LEU A 8 2.68 -4.10 25.92
C LEU A 8 4.02 -4.07 25.19
N PRO A 9 4.45 -2.90 24.66
CA PRO A 9 5.76 -2.77 24.06
C PRO A 9 6.85 -2.90 25.15
N GLY A 10 7.98 -3.49 24.77
CA GLY A 10 9.16 -3.46 25.63
C GLY A 10 9.76 -2.04 25.68
N GLU A 11 10.55 -1.75 26.73
CA GLU A 11 11.15 -0.43 26.96
C GLU A 11 11.98 0.08 25.77
N LEU A 12 12.74 -0.81 25.09
CA LEU A 12 13.51 -0.44 23.90
C LEU A 12 12.61 -0.02 22.74
N GLN A 13 11.47 -0.72 22.56
CA GLN A 13 10.50 -0.37 21.53
C GLN A 13 9.82 0.96 21.86
N ALA A 14 9.50 1.20 23.12
CA ALA A 14 8.91 2.46 23.59
C ALA A 14 9.88 3.64 23.41
N ALA A 15 11.14 3.47 23.77
CA ALA A 15 12.17 4.48 23.58
C ALA A 15 12.40 4.81 22.08
N TYR A 16 12.46 3.79 21.23
CA TYR A 16 12.56 3.98 19.79
C TYR A 16 11.35 4.73 19.23
N LEU A 17 10.13 4.33 19.62
CA LEU A 17 8.90 5.00 19.21
C LEU A 17 8.88 6.46 19.68
N TYR A 18 9.30 6.74 20.91
CA TYR A 18 9.39 8.10 21.43
C TYR A 18 10.27 8.99 20.54
N GLY A 19 11.48 8.52 20.18
CA GLY A 19 12.35 9.25 19.27
C GLY A 19 11.76 9.47 17.87
N GLN A 20 10.91 8.55 17.37
CA GLN A 20 10.17 8.76 16.12
C GLN A 20 9.06 9.80 16.27
N LEU A 21 8.37 9.82 17.42
CA LEU A 21 7.32 10.79 17.70
C LEU A 21 7.84 12.23 17.83
N GLU A 22 9.06 12.41 18.34
CA GLU A 22 9.73 13.74 18.37
C GLU A 22 9.96 14.30 16.95
N LYS A 23 10.01 13.43 15.93
CA LYS A 23 10.24 13.76 14.52
C LYS A 23 9.00 13.58 13.63
N VAL A 24 7.83 13.39 14.22
CA VAL A 24 6.63 12.96 13.49
C VAL A 24 6.22 13.91 12.37
N GLU A 25 6.32 15.22 12.57
CA GLU A 25 5.94 16.19 11.54
C GLU A 25 6.93 16.17 10.35
N GLU A 26 8.24 16.08 10.62
CA GLU A 26 9.27 15.98 9.60
C GLU A 26 9.09 14.69 8.76
N ILE A 27 8.85 13.57 9.44
CA ILE A 27 8.62 12.27 8.79
C ILE A 27 7.35 12.32 7.94
N LYS A 28 6.27 12.87 8.48
CA LYS A 28 4.99 13.01 7.77
C LYS A 28 5.13 13.88 6.53
N GLU A 29 5.80 15.03 6.64
CA GLU A 29 6.00 15.95 5.53
C GLU A 29 6.81 15.32 4.39
N SER A 30 7.92 14.64 4.73
CA SER A 30 8.74 13.89 3.77
C SER A 30 7.93 12.81 3.04
N ARG A 31 7.13 12.02 3.76
CA ARG A 31 6.28 10.98 3.17
C ARG A 31 5.15 11.56 2.33
N MET A 32 4.53 12.67 2.78
CA MET A 32 3.49 13.37 2.01
C MET A 32 4.04 13.97 0.70
N LYS A 33 5.30 14.44 0.68
CA LYS A 33 5.96 14.88 -0.55
C LYS A 33 6.02 13.74 -1.58
N THR A 34 6.42 12.54 -1.15
CA THR A 34 6.44 11.34 -2.01
C THR A 34 5.04 10.92 -2.42
N TRP A 35 4.07 10.94 -1.50
CA TRP A 35 2.69 10.57 -1.77
C TRP A 35 2.06 11.46 -2.86
N ARG A 36 2.24 12.79 -2.76
CA ARG A 36 1.76 13.74 -3.76
C ARG A 36 2.44 13.53 -5.11
N PHE A 37 3.76 13.33 -5.09
CA PHE A 37 4.51 13.04 -6.32
C PHE A 37 3.95 11.83 -7.05
N PHE A 38 3.70 10.72 -6.37
CA PHE A 38 3.08 9.55 -6.99
C PHE A 38 1.68 9.84 -7.50
N TYR A 39 0.87 10.52 -6.72
CA TYR A 39 -0.50 10.86 -7.09
C TYR A 39 -0.56 11.69 -8.37
N GLU A 40 0.25 12.73 -8.46
CA GLU A 40 0.32 13.64 -9.60
C GLU A 40 0.81 12.93 -10.86
N ASN A 41 1.89 12.17 -10.75
CA ASN A 41 2.52 11.52 -11.90
C ASN A 41 1.81 10.25 -12.39
N LEU A 42 0.93 9.65 -11.58
CA LEU A 42 0.09 8.52 -11.98
C LEU A 42 -1.35 8.93 -12.35
N SER A 43 -1.68 10.22 -12.26
CA SER A 43 -3.03 10.74 -12.51
C SER A 43 -3.52 10.49 -13.95
N GLU A 44 -2.64 10.53 -14.93
CA GLU A 44 -2.97 10.26 -16.34
C GLU A 44 -3.39 8.79 -16.54
N LEU A 45 -2.70 7.83 -15.91
CA LEU A 45 -3.10 6.42 -15.96
C LEU A 45 -4.48 6.20 -15.33
N SER A 46 -4.79 6.94 -14.26
CA SER A 46 -6.10 6.90 -13.62
C SER A 46 -7.17 7.53 -14.50
N ALA A 47 -6.91 8.67 -15.11
CA ALA A 47 -7.84 9.34 -16.04
C ALA A 47 -8.17 8.47 -17.25
N ASN A 48 -7.21 7.66 -17.72
CA ASN A 48 -7.36 6.70 -18.82
C ASN A 48 -7.98 5.36 -18.37
N GLY A 49 -8.40 5.21 -17.10
CA GLY A 49 -9.07 4.03 -16.58
C GLY A 49 -8.16 2.80 -16.40
N LYS A 50 -6.83 2.96 -16.49
CA LYS A 50 -5.87 1.86 -16.37
C LYS A 50 -5.61 1.44 -14.92
N LEU A 51 -5.80 2.36 -13.97
CA LEU A 51 -5.72 2.11 -12.53
C LEU A 51 -6.61 3.08 -11.75
N GLU A 52 -6.84 2.79 -10.48
CA GLU A 52 -7.50 3.70 -9.54
C GLU A 52 -6.49 4.20 -8.50
N LEU A 53 -6.50 5.51 -8.23
CA LEU A 53 -5.68 6.16 -7.22
C LEU A 53 -6.38 6.20 -5.85
N PRO A 54 -5.61 6.34 -4.74
CA PRO A 54 -6.18 6.49 -3.40
C PRO A 54 -7.00 7.77 -3.30
N ILE A 55 -8.12 7.71 -2.60
CA ILE A 55 -8.94 8.87 -2.28
C ILE A 55 -8.72 9.21 -0.80
N ILE A 56 -8.32 10.44 -0.51
CA ILE A 56 -8.30 10.99 0.85
C ILE A 56 -9.57 11.84 0.97
N PRO A 57 -10.55 11.47 1.83
CA PRO A 57 -11.73 12.30 2.08
C PRO A 57 -11.33 13.69 2.57
N ALA A 58 -12.11 14.72 2.21
CA ALA A 58 -11.76 16.12 2.49
C ALA A 58 -11.63 16.42 3.99
N GLU A 59 -12.35 15.68 4.83
CA GLU A 59 -12.32 15.75 6.29
C GLU A 59 -11.17 14.97 6.94
N CYS A 60 -10.37 14.23 6.14
CA CYS A 60 -9.30 13.38 6.65
C CYS A 60 -7.91 13.97 6.36
N ILE A 61 -7.00 13.79 7.32
CA ILE A 61 -5.59 14.11 7.15
C ILE A 61 -4.81 12.79 7.04
N SER A 62 -4.16 12.58 5.89
CA SER A 62 -3.31 11.41 5.68
C SER A 62 -1.96 11.57 6.37
N ASN A 63 -1.43 10.49 6.92
CA ASN A 63 -0.05 10.39 7.39
C ASN A 63 0.90 9.81 6.34
N ALA A 64 0.42 9.52 5.14
CA ALA A 64 1.17 8.93 4.03
C ALA A 64 1.97 7.66 4.43
N HIS A 65 1.44 6.82 5.34
CA HIS A 65 2.14 5.59 5.74
C HIS A 65 2.18 4.55 4.61
N MET A 66 1.29 4.66 3.63
CA MET A 66 1.31 3.88 2.40
C MET A 66 0.82 4.69 1.20
N PHE A 67 1.22 4.29 0.01
CA PHE A 67 0.60 4.65 -1.25
C PHE A 67 0.19 3.36 -1.96
N TYR A 68 -1.01 3.30 -2.48
CA TYR A 68 -1.51 2.13 -3.21
C TYR A 68 -2.17 2.53 -4.52
N VAL A 69 -2.21 1.61 -5.45
CA VAL A 69 -3.02 1.69 -6.66
C VAL A 69 -3.88 0.44 -6.77
N LYS A 70 -5.06 0.56 -7.38
CA LYS A 70 -5.89 -0.61 -7.71
C LYS A 70 -5.89 -0.79 -9.22
N LEU A 71 -5.62 -2.01 -9.65
CA LEU A 71 -5.61 -2.41 -11.06
C LEU A 71 -6.96 -3.02 -11.45
N PRO A 72 -7.23 -3.24 -12.74
CA PRO A 72 -8.52 -3.75 -13.19
C PRO A 72 -8.90 -5.10 -12.55
N ASP A 73 -7.96 -6.03 -12.46
CA ASP A 73 -8.16 -7.38 -11.93
C ASP A 73 -6.87 -8.01 -11.37
N ILE A 74 -7.00 -9.22 -10.80
CA ILE A 74 -5.89 -9.98 -10.23
C ILE A 74 -4.85 -10.40 -11.28
N GLY A 75 -5.25 -10.64 -12.52
CA GLY A 75 -4.34 -11.04 -13.59
C GLY A 75 -3.40 -9.91 -13.99
N VAL A 76 -3.95 -8.72 -14.21
CA VAL A 76 -3.18 -7.49 -14.46
C VAL A 76 -2.32 -7.16 -13.25
N ARG A 77 -2.89 -7.21 -12.03
CA ARG A 77 -2.15 -6.98 -10.79
C ARG A 77 -0.91 -7.88 -10.67
N THR A 78 -1.05 -9.17 -10.98
CA THR A 78 0.03 -10.14 -10.86
C THR A 78 1.15 -9.83 -11.86
N LYS A 79 0.83 -9.55 -13.11
CA LYS A 79 1.81 -9.17 -14.15
C LYS A 79 2.57 -7.88 -13.80
N VAL A 80 1.84 -6.86 -13.32
CA VAL A 80 2.45 -5.59 -12.88
C VAL A 80 3.39 -5.82 -11.70
N LEU A 81 3.01 -6.64 -10.70
CA LEU A 81 3.88 -6.98 -9.58
C LEU A 81 5.15 -7.71 -10.03
N GLU A 82 5.03 -8.66 -10.96
CA GLU A 82 6.17 -9.37 -11.53
C GLU A 82 7.11 -8.43 -12.28
N TYR A 83 6.55 -7.53 -13.09
CA TYR A 83 7.32 -6.52 -13.80
C TYR A 83 8.10 -5.63 -12.84
N LEU A 84 7.42 -5.06 -11.83
CA LEU A 84 8.04 -4.19 -10.83
C LEU A 84 9.16 -4.93 -10.06
N LYS A 85 8.92 -6.16 -9.65
CA LYS A 85 9.90 -7.00 -8.98
C LYS A 85 11.14 -7.22 -9.84
N ASN A 86 10.97 -7.54 -11.12
CA ASN A 86 12.07 -7.78 -12.05
C ASN A 86 12.90 -6.51 -12.34
N ASN A 87 12.31 -5.34 -12.14
CA ASN A 87 12.98 -4.04 -12.22
C ASN A 87 13.44 -3.48 -10.86
N GLY A 88 13.50 -4.32 -9.82
CA GLY A 88 14.02 -3.94 -8.51
C GLY A 88 13.09 -3.08 -7.65
N ILE A 89 11.81 -2.93 -8.04
CA ILE A 89 10.82 -2.17 -7.29
C ILE A 89 10.10 -3.10 -6.30
N GLY A 90 10.25 -2.82 -5.01
CA GLY A 90 9.66 -3.59 -3.90
C GLY A 90 8.17 -3.30 -3.69
N ALA A 91 7.34 -3.45 -4.73
CA ALA A 91 5.90 -3.35 -4.60
C ALA A 91 5.29 -4.66 -4.07
N VAL A 92 4.20 -4.56 -3.29
CA VAL A 92 3.56 -5.72 -2.68
C VAL A 92 2.04 -5.62 -2.75
N PHE A 93 1.36 -6.77 -2.78
CA PHE A 93 -0.10 -6.82 -2.60
C PHE A 93 -0.49 -6.57 -1.13
N HIS A 94 -1.76 -6.27 -0.88
CA HIS A 94 -2.22 -5.96 0.48
C HIS A 94 -3.08 -7.08 1.04
N TYR A 95 -2.39 -8.15 1.45
CA TYR A 95 -2.88 -9.34 2.16
C TYR A 95 -4.00 -10.15 1.49
N ILE A 96 -4.02 -11.42 1.83
CA ILE A 96 -5.14 -12.33 1.59
C ILE A 96 -6.21 -12.01 2.64
N PRO A 97 -7.49 -11.88 2.27
CA PRO A 97 -8.57 -11.67 3.24
C PRO A 97 -8.61 -12.77 4.30
N LEU A 98 -8.85 -12.38 5.55
CA LEU A 98 -8.85 -13.33 6.67
C LEU A 98 -9.85 -14.48 6.47
N HIS A 99 -11.03 -14.18 5.91
CA HIS A 99 -12.07 -15.19 5.70
C HIS A 99 -11.72 -16.24 4.61
N SER A 100 -10.76 -15.95 3.73
CA SER A 100 -10.25 -16.89 2.72
C SER A 100 -8.87 -17.44 3.05
N ALA A 101 -8.21 -16.92 4.07
CA ALA A 101 -6.93 -17.44 4.54
C ALA A 101 -7.10 -18.79 5.27
N PRO A 102 -6.13 -19.74 5.17
CA PRO A 102 -6.28 -21.07 5.77
C PRO A 102 -6.63 -21.06 7.29
N ALA A 103 -6.03 -20.14 8.04
CA ALA A 103 -6.35 -19.99 9.46
C ALA A 103 -7.75 -19.40 9.67
N GLY A 104 -8.16 -18.43 8.88
CA GLY A 104 -9.48 -17.82 8.95
C GLY A 104 -10.61 -18.80 8.64
N ILE A 105 -10.43 -19.64 7.62
CA ILE A 105 -11.38 -20.71 7.29
C ILE A 105 -11.51 -21.72 8.41
N ARG A 106 -10.39 -22.06 9.07
CA ARG A 106 -10.37 -23.06 10.14
C ARG A 106 -10.92 -22.55 11.47
N LEU A 107 -10.66 -21.29 11.81
CA LEU A 107 -10.91 -20.73 13.16
C LEU A 107 -12.06 -19.74 13.21
N GLY A 108 -12.58 -19.32 12.06
CA GLY A 108 -13.63 -18.31 11.97
C GLY A 108 -14.74 -18.68 11.00
N ALA A 109 -15.72 -17.79 10.91
CA ALA A 109 -16.79 -17.85 9.92
C ALA A 109 -17.03 -16.46 9.35
N PHE A 110 -17.24 -16.38 8.03
CA PHE A 110 -17.65 -15.14 7.38
C PHE A 110 -19.17 -15.03 7.42
N VAL A 111 -19.69 -13.91 7.92
CA VAL A 111 -21.13 -13.66 7.99
C VAL A 111 -21.56 -12.71 6.87
N GLY A 112 -22.54 -13.11 6.09
CA GLY A 112 -23.07 -12.34 4.99
C GLY A 112 -22.42 -12.66 3.64
N LYS A 113 -22.45 -11.70 2.71
CA LYS A 113 -21.85 -11.83 1.37
C LYS A 113 -20.63 -10.92 1.26
N ASP A 114 -19.51 -11.49 0.80
CA ASP A 114 -18.35 -10.70 0.44
C ASP A 114 -18.63 -9.90 -0.84
N LYS A 115 -18.72 -8.57 -0.70
CA LYS A 115 -18.98 -7.66 -1.82
C LYS A 115 -17.73 -6.90 -2.26
N PHE A 116 -16.77 -6.71 -1.34
CA PHE A 116 -15.65 -5.81 -1.55
C PHE A 116 -14.30 -6.41 -1.16
N THR A 117 -14.24 -7.15 -0.04
CA THR A 117 -12.96 -7.51 0.57
C THR A 117 -12.07 -8.31 -0.37
N THR A 118 -12.59 -9.34 -1.01
CA THR A 118 -11.82 -10.16 -1.96
C THR A 118 -11.47 -9.35 -3.19
N SER A 119 -12.47 -8.76 -3.87
CA SER A 119 -12.25 -8.03 -5.11
C SER A 119 -11.25 -6.89 -4.96
N GLU A 120 -11.34 -6.11 -3.89
CA GLU A 120 -10.43 -4.98 -3.66
C GLU A 120 -9.00 -5.45 -3.28
N SER A 121 -8.88 -6.51 -2.47
CA SER A 121 -7.57 -7.07 -2.12
C SER A 121 -6.83 -7.69 -3.30
N GLU A 122 -7.58 -8.28 -4.24
CA GLU A 122 -7.02 -8.88 -5.45
C GLU A 122 -6.49 -7.86 -6.46
N ARG A 123 -6.99 -6.64 -6.43
CA ARG A 123 -6.65 -5.56 -7.34
C ARG A 123 -5.54 -4.64 -6.82
N LEU A 124 -5.29 -4.61 -5.52
CA LEU A 124 -4.49 -3.62 -4.85
C LEU A 124 -3.00 -3.96 -4.84
N ILE A 125 -2.16 -2.96 -5.19
CA ILE A 125 -0.70 -2.96 -5.03
C ILE A 125 -0.31 -1.77 -4.16
N ARG A 126 0.58 -2.00 -3.19
CA ARG A 126 1.25 -0.93 -2.44
C ARG A 126 2.60 -0.64 -3.07
N LEU A 127 2.84 0.63 -3.34
CA LEU A 127 4.13 1.12 -3.81
C LEU A 127 5.06 1.42 -2.63
N PRO A 128 6.37 1.29 -2.81
CA PRO A 128 7.34 1.62 -1.77
C PRO A 128 7.32 3.11 -1.45
N ILE A 129 7.25 3.43 -0.17
CA ILE A 129 7.30 4.80 0.35
C ILE A 129 7.98 4.81 1.71
N TRP A 130 9.02 5.65 1.89
CA TRP A 130 9.77 5.78 3.14
C TRP A 130 10.17 7.23 3.40
N TYR A 131 10.63 7.50 4.61
CA TYR A 131 11.19 8.79 4.99
C TYR A 131 12.51 9.06 4.25
N GLY A 132 12.66 10.25 3.69
CA GLY A 132 13.88 10.64 2.99
C GLY A 132 14.04 10.09 1.56
N MET A 133 12.96 9.56 0.96
CA MET A 133 12.98 9.12 -0.44
C MET A 133 13.36 10.28 -1.37
N THR A 134 14.40 10.06 -2.18
CA THR A 134 14.94 11.06 -3.11
C THR A 134 14.06 11.27 -4.34
N ASP A 135 14.25 12.38 -5.05
CA ASP A 135 13.50 12.65 -6.29
C ASP A 135 13.79 11.61 -7.37
N ILE A 136 15.03 11.10 -7.44
CA ILE A 136 15.42 10.03 -8.38
C ILE A 136 14.68 8.74 -8.05
N GLU A 137 14.65 8.33 -6.78
CA GLU A 137 13.94 7.12 -6.36
C GLU A 137 12.44 7.21 -6.63
N ARG A 138 11.81 8.39 -6.40
CA ARG A 138 10.40 8.62 -6.72
C ARG A 138 10.13 8.47 -8.22
N ALA A 139 10.96 9.14 -9.06
CA ALA A 139 10.84 9.03 -10.50
C ALA A 139 11.02 7.58 -10.98
N THR A 140 12.02 6.87 -10.48
CA THR A 140 12.26 5.45 -10.81
C THR A 140 11.04 4.57 -10.51
N VAL A 141 10.37 4.79 -9.37
CA VAL A 141 9.15 4.03 -9.03
C VAL A 141 8.01 4.37 -9.99
N VAL A 142 7.79 5.66 -10.26
CA VAL A 142 6.72 6.11 -11.18
C VAL A 142 6.95 5.57 -12.58
N ASP A 143 8.15 5.72 -13.13
CA ASP A 143 8.49 5.27 -14.49
C ASP A 143 8.25 3.76 -14.62
N ALA A 144 8.71 2.96 -13.65
CA ALA A 144 8.48 1.53 -13.65
C ALA A 144 6.98 1.15 -13.55
N VAL A 145 6.19 1.91 -12.78
CA VAL A 145 4.72 1.69 -12.71
C VAL A 145 4.05 2.04 -14.03
N VAL A 146 4.43 3.16 -14.65
CA VAL A 146 3.88 3.59 -15.94
C VAL A 146 4.19 2.57 -17.03
N GLU A 147 5.43 2.09 -17.10
CA GLU A 147 5.84 1.05 -18.05
C GLU A 147 5.10 -0.26 -17.82
N ALA A 148 5.04 -0.73 -16.56
CA ALA A 148 4.37 -1.97 -16.18
C ALA A 148 2.87 -1.94 -16.54
N VAL A 149 2.18 -0.85 -16.21
CA VAL A 149 0.74 -0.70 -16.48
C VAL A 149 0.50 -0.61 -17.98
N ASN A 150 1.30 0.14 -18.74
CA ASN A 150 1.16 0.25 -20.20
C ASN A 150 1.45 -1.07 -20.92
N ALA A 151 2.33 -1.90 -20.38
CA ALA A 151 2.63 -3.22 -20.95
C ALA A 151 1.57 -4.28 -20.61
N CYS A 152 0.79 -4.10 -19.52
CA CYS A 152 -0.14 -5.11 -19.03
C CYS A 152 -1.62 -4.76 -19.22
N CYS A 153 -1.95 -3.49 -19.49
CA CYS A 153 -3.28 -2.93 -19.77
C CYS A 153 -3.30 -2.33 -21.17
#